data_a31fe71f2c12457226a2c2347773eb17
#
_entry.id   a31fe71f2c12457226a2c2347773eb17
#
_cell.length_a   1.000
_cell.length_b   1.000
_cell.length_c   1.000
_cell.angle_alpha   90.00
_cell.angle_beta   90.00
_cell.angle_gamma   90.00
#
_symmetry.space_group_name_H-M   'P 1'
#
loop_
_entity.id
_entity.type
_entity.pdbx_description
1 polymer ?
#
loop_
_entity_poly.entity_id
_entity_poly.type
_entity_poly.pdbx_seq_one_letter_code
_entity_poly.pdbx_strand_id
1 'polypeptide(L)'
;MILLSQIMNYDNDIDGVAMNPSIDQPYVLALPSYAATAWYHKRLPAEHPDLKAFLKEVEHFALTDYTAALQEGNAISDAQRDATAQKLHDYTGLPVDYIKKADLRINGGEFEKTLQGDKDLDTGRLDSRFSGPTMDKLSQFSYYDPQSSAMSSAYIAAFNDYARNTLHYGNSPAFGDGYQEYKFFSDAIMKWDFSHKQPNTDFPIHGAVNVLPDLASAMKHNPSLKVMLNQGYYDLGTPYYEGIYEMKHLPISRDLSNNIQIVQYESGHMVYANQNALTQLHDNVAKFITQTHSAPAAVPAK
;
A
#
# COMPACT_ATOMS: atom_id res chain seq x y z
N MET A 1 -9.00 0.55 16.96
CA MET A 1 -8.16 -0.27 16.04
C MET A 1 -7.14 0.64 15.38
N ILE A 2 -5.90 0.17 15.21
CA ILE A 2 -4.84 0.93 14.52
C ILE A 2 -4.33 0.04 13.39
N LEU A 3 -4.38 0.55 12.17
CA LEU A 3 -3.91 -0.11 10.95
C LEU A 3 -2.66 0.63 10.46
N LEU A 4 -1.68 -0.11 10.00
CA LEU A 4 -0.43 0.42 9.47
C LEU A 4 -0.11 -0.27 8.16
N SER A 5 -0.01 0.51 7.07
CA SER A 5 0.36 0.03 5.73
C SER A 5 -0.38 -1.26 5.34
N GLN A 6 -1.69 -1.21 5.42
CA GLN A 6 -2.57 -2.37 5.30
C GLN A 6 -3.04 -2.58 3.85
N ILE A 7 -3.40 -3.80 3.52
CA ILE A 7 -4.25 -4.20 2.41
C ILE A 7 -5.46 -4.95 2.97
N MET A 8 -6.67 -4.51 2.66
CA MET A 8 -7.91 -5.15 3.13
C MET A 8 -8.69 -5.79 2.00
N ASN A 9 -8.40 -5.43 0.76
CA ASN A 9 -9.00 -6.02 -0.42
C ASN A 9 -7.93 -6.34 -1.47
N TYR A 10 -7.56 -7.60 -1.59
CA TYR A 10 -6.54 -8.05 -2.54
C TYR A 10 -6.95 -7.94 -4.03
N ASP A 11 -8.21 -7.62 -4.34
CA ASP A 11 -8.61 -7.24 -5.70
C ASP A 11 -8.04 -5.87 -6.11
N ASN A 12 -7.62 -5.05 -5.14
CA ASN A 12 -6.96 -3.76 -5.37
C ASN A 12 -5.43 -3.84 -5.43
N ASP A 13 -4.85 -5.04 -5.22
CA ASP A 13 -3.40 -5.24 -5.19
C ASP A 13 -2.78 -5.01 -6.58
N ILE A 14 -1.91 -4.02 -6.68
CA ILE A 14 -1.22 -3.68 -7.94
C ILE A 14 -0.24 -4.77 -8.39
N ASP A 15 0.28 -5.58 -7.49
CA ASP A 15 1.18 -6.68 -7.83
C ASP A 15 0.44 -7.87 -8.44
N GLY A 16 -0.83 -8.05 -8.09
CA GLY A 16 -1.69 -9.14 -8.59
C GLY A 16 -2.49 -8.80 -9.85
N VAL A 17 -2.51 -7.55 -10.28
CA VAL A 17 -3.44 -7.04 -11.30
C VAL A 17 -3.31 -7.70 -12.67
N ALA A 18 -2.13 -8.14 -13.07
CA ALA A 18 -1.90 -8.78 -14.37
C ALA A 18 -2.65 -10.11 -14.54
N MET A 19 -3.06 -10.76 -13.43
CA MET A 19 -3.84 -11.99 -13.44
C MET A 19 -5.36 -11.76 -13.50
N ASN A 20 -5.80 -10.50 -13.35
CA ASN A 20 -7.21 -10.11 -13.31
C ASN A 20 -7.54 -9.09 -14.42
N PRO A 21 -7.52 -9.48 -15.70
CA PRO A 21 -7.88 -8.58 -16.78
C PRO A 21 -9.30 -8.05 -16.57
N SER A 22 -9.55 -6.79 -16.92
CA SER A 22 -10.79 -6.02 -16.68
C SER A 22 -10.97 -5.42 -15.27
N ILE A 23 -10.01 -5.60 -14.37
CA ILE A 23 -9.98 -4.89 -13.09
C ILE A 23 -8.91 -3.80 -13.20
N ASP A 24 -9.34 -2.56 -13.41
CA ASP A 24 -8.43 -1.41 -13.61
C ASP A 24 -8.19 -0.58 -12.34
N GLN A 25 -8.95 -0.85 -11.27
CA GLN A 25 -8.87 -0.12 -10.02
C GLN A 25 -7.46 -0.08 -9.40
N PRO A 26 -6.65 -1.17 -9.40
CA PRO A 26 -5.30 -1.14 -8.86
C PRO A 26 -4.40 -0.10 -9.51
N TYR A 27 -4.46 0.07 -10.84
CA TYR A 27 -3.67 1.08 -11.56
C TYR A 27 -4.06 2.51 -11.16
N VAL A 28 -5.35 2.75 -10.96
CA VAL A 28 -5.88 4.04 -10.50
C VAL A 28 -5.38 4.38 -9.10
N LEU A 29 -5.41 3.40 -8.19
CA LEU A 29 -5.07 3.59 -6.79
C LEU A 29 -3.56 3.66 -6.54
N ALA A 30 -2.74 3.04 -7.40
CA ALA A 30 -1.28 3.12 -7.31
C ALA A 30 -0.70 4.44 -7.85
N LEU A 31 -1.39 5.11 -8.80
CA LEU A 31 -0.90 6.32 -9.46
C LEU A 31 -0.40 7.41 -8.49
N PRO A 32 -1.11 7.76 -7.39
CA PRO A 32 -0.61 8.76 -6.46
C PRO A 32 0.72 8.39 -5.78
N SER A 33 0.96 7.09 -5.47
CA SER A 33 2.25 6.64 -4.93
C SER A 33 3.36 6.70 -5.99
N TYR A 34 3.07 6.40 -7.25
CA TYR A 34 4.01 6.58 -8.36
C TYR A 34 4.40 8.05 -8.52
N ALA A 35 3.42 8.95 -8.45
CA ALA A 35 3.65 10.39 -8.53
C ALA A 35 4.50 10.90 -7.36
N ALA A 36 4.23 10.46 -6.13
CA ALA A 36 5.05 10.78 -4.96
C ALA A 36 6.50 10.33 -5.16
N THR A 37 6.69 9.13 -5.66
CA THR A 37 8.01 8.55 -5.94
C THR A 37 8.76 9.34 -7.01
N ALA A 38 8.11 9.65 -8.13
CA ALA A 38 8.68 10.46 -9.20
C ALA A 38 9.05 11.88 -8.72
N TRP A 39 8.21 12.46 -7.88
CA TRP A 39 8.48 13.74 -7.23
C TRP A 39 9.74 13.68 -6.36
N TYR A 40 9.88 12.65 -5.53
CA TYR A 40 11.04 12.48 -4.67
C TYR A 40 12.35 12.34 -5.46
N HIS A 41 12.34 11.52 -6.52
CA HIS A 41 13.49 11.28 -7.37
C HIS A 41 13.75 12.39 -8.42
N LYS A 42 12.94 13.46 -8.40
CA LYS A 42 13.04 14.59 -9.35
C LYS A 42 12.94 14.12 -10.80
N ARG A 43 11.98 13.25 -11.07
CA ARG A 43 11.73 12.66 -12.39
C ARG A 43 10.58 13.34 -13.14
N LEU A 44 9.85 14.23 -12.49
CA LEU A 44 8.75 14.96 -13.10
C LEU A 44 9.27 15.99 -14.10
N PRO A 45 8.58 16.18 -15.24
CA PRO A 45 8.98 17.18 -16.23
C PRO A 45 8.80 18.62 -15.75
N ALA A 46 7.94 18.84 -14.75
CA ALA A 46 7.72 20.15 -14.12
C ALA A 46 7.99 20.09 -12.62
N GLU A 47 8.40 21.20 -12.03
CA GLU A 47 8.59 21.33 -10.59
C GLU A 47 7.26 21.50 -9.87
N HIS A 48 7.08 20.75 -8.78
CA HIS A 48 5.94 20.88 -7.86
C HIS A 48 6.50 21.10 -6.44
N PRO A 49 6.46 22.35 -5.92
CA PRO A 49 7.10 22.68 -4.64
C PRO A 49 6.39 22.10 -3.42
N ASP A 50 5.09 21.80 -3.52
CA ASP A 50 4.27 21.24 -2.44
C ASP A 50 3.77 19.85 -2.84
N LEU A 51 4.35 18.82 -2.20
CA LEU A 51 3.98 17.43 -2.44
C LEU A 51 2.49 17.19 -2.20
N LYS A 52 1.92 17.72 -1.11
CA LYS A 52 0.52 17.43 -0.74
C LYS A 52 -0.46 18.07 -1.72
N ALA A 53 -0.18 19.27 -2.19
CA ALA A 53 -0.99 19.92 -3.22
C ALA A 53 -0.90 19.17 -4.55
N PHE A 54 0.29 18.74 -4.94
CA PHE A 54 0.53 17.94 -6.14
C PHE A 54 -0.22 16.60 -6.07
N LEU A 55 -0.10 15.88 -4.94
CA LEU A 55 -0.79 14.59 -4.79
C LEU A 55 -2.31 14.71 -4.85
N LYS A 56 -2.90 15.80 -4.34
CA LYS A 56 -4.36 16.03 -4.48
C LYS A 56 -4.79 16.20 -5.95
N GLU A 57 -3.96 16.86 -6.75
CA GLU A 57 -4.21 16.96 -8.20
C GLU A 57 -4.18 15.57 -8.85
N VAL A 58 -3.15 14.77 -8.53
CA VAL A 58 -3.01 13.40 -9.05
C VAL A 58 -4.15 12.49 -8.59
N GLU A 59 -4.52 12.55 -7.31
CA GLU A 59 -5.66 11.78 -6.76
C GLU A 59 -6.97 12.11 -7.49
N HIS A 60 -7.19 13.38 -7.80
CA HIS A 60 -8.37 13.80 -8.57
C HIS A 60 -8.34 13.24 -9.98
N PHE A 61 -7.23 13.40 -10.69
CA PHE A 61 -7.06 12.85 -12.06
C PHE A 61 -7.23 11.32 -12.06
N ALA A 62 -6.65 10.63 -11.10
CA ALA A 62 -6.76 9.17 -10.99
C ALA A 62 -8.21 8.70 -10.92
N LEU A 63 -9.03 9.32 -10.08
CA LEU A 63 -10.44 8.93 -9.90
C LEU A 63 -11.38 9.46 -10.99
N THR A 64 -10.94 10.37 -11.84
CA THR A 64 -11.79 10.98 -12.88
C THR A 64 -11.32 10.61 -14.27
N ASP A 65 -10.46 11.40 -14.87
CA ASP A 65 -10.06 11.27 -16.27
C ASP A 65 -9.32 9.96 -16.56
N TYR A 66 -8.44 9.52 -15.65
CA TYR A 66 -7.71 8.27 -15.82
C TYR A 66 -8.66 7.06 -15.71
N THR A 67 -9.53 7.04 -14.71
CA THR A 67 -10.57 6.02 -14.60
C THR A 67 -11.45 5.98 -15.84
N ALA A 68 -11.92 7.13 -16.33
CA ALA A 68 -12.74 7.20 -17.54
C ALA A 68 -12.00 6.65 -18.76
N ALA A 69 -10.72 6.99 -18.93
CA ALA A 69 -9.90 6.48 -20.04
C ALA A 69 -9.71 4.96 -19.97
N LEU A 70 -9.48 4.38 -18.80
CA LEU A 70 -9.33 2.93 -18.62
C LEU A 70 -10.64 2.17 -18.91
N GLN A 71 -11.80 2.75 -18.55
CA GLN A 71 -13.11 2.15 -18.79
C GLN A 71 -13.46 2.04 -20.29
N GLU A 72 -12.90 2.88 -21.15
CA GLU A 72 -13.06 2.76 -22.60
C GLU A 72 -12.38 1.47 -23.14
N GLY A 73 -11.40 0.93 -22.46
CA GLY A 73 -10.65 -0.26 -22.85
C GLY A 73 -10.11 -0.14 -24.27
N ASN A 74 -10.34 -1.14 -25.11
CA ASN A 74 -9.90 -1.14 -26.52
C ASN A 74 -10.70 -0.18 -27.42
N ALA A 75 -11.77 0.45 -26.91
CA ALA A 75 -12.56 1.42 -27.66
C ALA A 75 -12.06 2.87 -27.50
N ILE A 76 -11.07 3.10 -26.64
CA ILE A 76 -10.48 4.44 -26.45
C ILE A 76 -9.96 5.01 -27.77
N SER A 77 -10.27 6.27 -28.05
CA SER A 77 -9.73 6.93 -29.24
C SER A 77 -8.24 7.21 -29.12
N ASP A 78 -7.51 7.24 -30.25
CA ASP A 78 -6.06 7.55 -30.24
C ASP A 78 -5.79 8.91 -29.59
N ALA A 79 -6.61 9.92 -29.86
CA ALA A 79 -6.46 11.25 -29.29
C ALA A 79 -6.61 11.25 -27.75
N GLN A 80 -7.57 10.51 -27.21
CA GLN A 80 -7.78 10.38 -25.77
C GLN A 80 -6.67 9.55 -25.12
N ARG A 81 -6.26 8.45 -25.75
CA ARG A 81 -5.13 7.63 -25.32
C ARG A 81 -3.84 8.43 -25.24
N ASP A 82 -3.55 9.25 -26.26
CA ASP A 82 -2.35 10.09 -26.30
C ASP A 82 -2.38 11.19 -25.24
N ALA A 83 -3.52 11.85 -25.05
CA ALA A 83 -3.69 12.86 -24.00
C ALA A 83 -3.54 12.27 -22.59
N THR A 84 -4.12 11.09 -22.35
CA THR A 84 -3.99 10.39 -21.06
C THR A 84 -2.56 9.91 -20.82
N ALA A 85 -1.89 9.37 -21.84
CA ALA A 85 -0.49 8.95 -21.73
C ALA A 85 0.44 10.13 -21.42
N GLN A 86 0.20 11.30 -22.02
CA GLN A 86 0.95 12.51 -21.70
C GLN A 86 0.72 12.95 -20.25
N LYS A 87 -0.52 12.92 -19.77
CA LYS A 87 -0.83 13.26 -18.37
C LYS A 87 -0.17 12.29 -17.38
N LEU A 88 -0.19 10.98 -17.69
CA LEU A 88 0.52 9.97 -16.88
C LEU A 88 2.03 10.21 -16.88
N HIS A 89 2.63 10.60 -18.03
CA HIS A 89 4.03 11.04 -18.09
C HIS A 89 4.29 12.23 -17.17
N ASP A 90 3.43 13.25 -17.23
CA ASP A 90 3.57 14.47 -16.43
C ASP A 90 3.57 14.17 -14.91
N TYR A 91 2.83 13.14 -14.47
CA TYR A 91 2.72 12.74 -13.08
C TYR A 91 3.73 11.67 -12.63
N THR A 92 4.22 10.84 -13.55
CA THR A 92 5.09 9.71 -13.20
C THR A 92 6.53 9.84 -13.70
N GLY A 93 6.78 10.74 -14.65
CA GLY A 93 8.07 10.86 -15.32
C GLY A 93 8.42 9.67 -16.23
N LEU A 94 7.53 8.69 -16.39
CA LEU A 94 7.76 7.55 -17.27
C LEU A 94 7.67 7.96 -18.75
N PRO A 95 8.43 7.32 -19.67
CA PRO A 95 8.34 7.63 -21.09
C PRO A 95 6.93 7.41 -21.66
N VAL A 96 6.44 8.35 -22.47
CA VAL A 96 5.10 8.26 -23.11
C VAL A 96 4.96 6.98 -23.92
N ASP A 97 6.01 6.58 -24.65
CA ASP A 97 5.99 5.35 -25.47
C ASP A 97 5.82 4.09 -24.61
N TYR A 98 6.44 4.06 -23.41
CA TYR A 98 6.22 2.97 -22.44
C TYR A 98 4.75 2.94 -21.99
N ILE A 99 4.21 4.09 -21.58
CA ILE A 99 2.82 4.21 -21.10
C ILE A 99 1.82 3.78 -22.18
N LYS A 100 2.05 4.19 -23.42
CA LYS A 100 1.22 3.78 -24.57
C LYS A 100 1.34 2.28 -24.84
N LYS A 101 2.54 1.71 -24.77
CA LYS A 101 2.78 0.27 -24.95
C LYS A 101 2.10 -0.57 -23.86
N ALA A 102 2.01 -0.05 -22.65
CA ALA A 102 1.33 -0.65 -21.51
C ALA A 102 -0.20 -0.44 -21.53
N ASP A 103 -0.76 0.11 -22.59
CA ASP A 103 -2.18 0.48 -22.72
C ASP A 103 -2.68 1.29 -21.53
N LEU A 104 -1.88 2.26 -21.08
CA LEU A 104 -2.08 3.16 -19.93
C LEU A 104 -2.01 2.46 -18.57
N ARG A 105 -1.75 1.16 -18.49
CA ARG A 105 -1.75 0.32 -17.28
C ARG A 105 -0.32 0.11 -16.79
N ILE A 106 0.11 0.98 -15.87
CA ILE A 106 1.47 0.96 -15.32
C ILE A 106 1.53 -0.07 -14.18
N ASN A 107 2.24 -1.17 -14.40
CA ASN A 107 2.47 -2.21 -13.39
C ASN A 107 3.52 -1.77 -12.35
N GLY A 108 3.39 -2.22 -11.09
CA GLY A 108 4.29 -1.84 -9.99
C GLY A 108 5.75 -2.18 -10.25
N GLY A 109 6.04 -3.44 -10.54
CA GLY A 109 7.40 -3.90 -10.79
C GLY A 109 8.05 -3.28 -12.04
N GLU A 110 7.24 -2.95 -13.07
CA GLU A 110 7.73 -2.23 -14.25
C GLU A 110 8.01 -0.75 -13.95
N PHE A 111 7.19 -0.11 -13.10
CA PHE A 111 7.44 1.25 -12.61
C PHE A 111 8.77 1.32 -11.84
N GLU A 112 8.97 0.41 -10.88
CA GLU A 112 10.19 0.30 -10.08
C GLU A 112 11.45 0.20 -10.95
N LYS A 113 11.35 -0.57 -12.04
CA LYS A 113 12.43 -0.77 -12.99
C LYS A 113 12.67 0.41 -13.92
N THR A 114 11.60 1.04 -14.40
CA THR A 114 11.66 2.03 -15.48
C THR A 114 12.01 3.43 -14.98
N LEU A 115 11.55 3.82 -13.77
CA LEU A 115 11.68 5.19 -13.27
C LEU A 115 13.11 5.72 -13.26
N GLN A 116 14.08 4.90 -12.91
CA GLN A 116 15.50 5.25 -12.81
C GLN A 116 16.38 4.41 -13.76
N GLY A 117 15.78 3.77 -14.74
CA GLY A 117 16.47 2.86 -15.66
C GLY A 117 17.59 3.51 -16.48
N ASP A 118 17.51 4.82 -16.75
CA ASP A 118 18.58 5.60 -17.40
C ASP A 118 19.86 5.71 -16.54
N LYS A 119 19.77 5.45 -15.26
CA LYS A 119 20.91 5.40 -14.31
C LYS A 119 21.30 3.98 -13.92
N ASP A 120 20.73 2.96 -14.55
CA ASP A 120 20.92 1.56 -14.17
C ASP A 120 20.54 1.29 -12.68
N LEU A 121 19.46 1.94 -12.19
CA LEU A 121 18.97 1.78 -10.83
C LEU A 121 17.54 1.24 -10.83
N ASP A 122 17.27 0.34 -9.89
CA ASP A 122 15.93 -0.10 -9.52
C ASP A 122 15.45 0.74 -8.33
N THR A 123 14.16 1.07 -8.32
CA THR A 123 13.47 1.81 -7.25
C THR A 123 12.92 0.83 -6.22
N GLY A 124 12.96 1.19 -4.95
CA GLY A 124 12.43 0.35 -3.87
C GLY A 124 10.91 0.16 -3.95
N ARG A 125 10.45 -1.04 -3.58
CA ARG A 125 9.03 -1.37 -3.52
C ARG A 125 8.41 -0.96 -2.17
N LEU A 126 9.01 -1.39 -1.06
CA LEU A 126 8.49 -1.10 0.27
C LEU A 126 8.79 0.33 0.73
N ASP A 127 9.84 0.95 0.23
CA ASP A 127 10.06 2.39 0.36
C ASP A 127 10.74 2.89 -0.92
N SER A 128 9.96 3.51 -1.77
CA SER A 128 10.39 3.92 -3.10
C SER A 128 11.41 5.08 -3.13
N ARG A 129 11.77 5.63 -1.97
CA ARG A 129 12.90 6.56 -1.86
C ARG A 129 14.25 5.86 -1.94
N PHE A 130 14.29 4.55 -1.65
CA PHE A 130 15.49 3.75 -1.85
C PHE A 130 15.72 3.46 -3.32
N SER A 131 16.98 3.37 -3.68
CA SER A 131 17.44 2.97 -5.01
C SER A 131 18.62 2.04 -4.87
N GLY A 132 18.76 1.07 -5.75
CA GLY A 132 19.88 0.16 -5.79
C GLY A 132 20.25 -0.23 -7.22
N PRO A 133 21.46 -0.78 -7.45
CA PRO A 133 21.92 -1.18 -8.77
C PRO A 133 20.98 -2.20 -9.40
N THR A 134 20.63 -2.01 -10.67
CA THR A 134 19.83 -2.97 -11.40
C THR A 134 20.60 -4.29 -11.60
N MET A 135 19.96 -5.43 -11.30
CA MET A 135 20.59 -6.75 -11.41
C MET A 135 20.64 -7.25 -12.86
N ASP A 136 19.59 -7.01 -13.62
CA ASP A 136 19.49 -7.35 -15.04
C ASP A 136 18.95 -6.14 -15.82
N LYS A 137 19.81 -5.55 -16.67
CA LYS A 137 19.46 -4.36 -17.46
C LYS A 137 18.39 -4.63 -18.53
N LEU A 138 18.21 -5.87 -18.95
CA LEU A 138 17.24 -6.27 -19.96
C LEU A 138 15.89 -6.71 -19.37
N SER A 139 15.83 -6.92 -18.07
CA SER A 139 14.58 -7.24 -17.40
C SER A 139 13.61 -6.06 -17.44
N GLN A 140 12.32 -6.36 -17.55
CA GLN A 140 11.24 -5.39 -17.42
C GLN A 140 10.84 -5.18 -15.95
N PHE A 141 11.27 -6.07 -15.04
CA PHE A 141 10.93 -6.03 -13.63
C PHE A 141 12.19 -5.93 -12.76
N SER A 142 12.07 -5.33 -11.59
CA SER A 142 13.09 -5.42 -10.55
C SER A 142 13.12 -6.84 -9.97
N TYR A 143 14.31 -7.40 -9.76
CA TYR A 143 14.49 -8.72 -9.14
C TYR A 143 14.63 -8.67 -7.62
N TYR A 144 14.66 -7.48 -7.04
CA TYR A 144 14.80 -7.31 -5.60
C TYR A 144 14.27 -5.95 -5.18
N ASP A 145 14.00 -5.81 -3.88
CA ASP A 145 13.67 -4.53 -3.29
C ASP A 145 14.92 -3.89 -2.68
N PRO A 146 15.42 -2.76 -3.20
CA PRO A 146 16.54 -2.02 -2.64
C PRO A 146 16.38 -1.67 -1.16
N GLN A 147 15.17 -1.35 -0.70
CA GLN A 147 14.91 -1.07 0.71
C GLN A 147 15.11 -2.31 1.57
N SER A 148 14.54 -3.45 1.17
CA SER A 148 14.72 -4.72 1.87
C SER A 148 16.19 -5.13 1.92
N SER A 149 16.93 -4.98 0.82
CA SER A 149 18.35 -5.27 0.77
C SER A 149 19.18 -4.39 1.71
N ALA A 150 18.79 -3.13 1.88
CA ALA A 150 19.50 -2.19 2.75
C ALA A 150 19.25 -2.47 4.25
N MET A 151 18.09 -3.00 4.63
CA MET A 151 17.64 -2.99 6.02
C MET A 151 17.39 -4.38 6.63
N SER A 152 17.01 -5.38 5.83
CA SER A 152 16.51 -6.66 6.34
C SER A 152 17.49 -7.39 7.25
N SER A 153 18.77 -7.40 6.92
CA SER A 153 19.79 -8.11 7.74
C SER A 153 19.91 -7.53 9.14
N ALA A 154 19.87 -6.21 9.29
CA ALA A 154 19.92 -5.55 10.60
C ALA A 154 18.66 -5.85 11.43
N TYR A 155 17.47 -5.75 10.82
CA TYR A 155 16.21 -6.08 11.49
C TYR A 155 16.12 -7.55 11.88
N ILE A 156 16.52 -8.48 11.00
CA ILE A 156 16.53 -9.92 11.28
C ILE A 156 17.44 -10.21 12.46
N ALA A 157 18.66 -9.65 12.49
CA ALA A 157 19.61 -9.85 13.57
C ALA A 157 19.07 -9.32 14.91
N ALA A 158 18.57 -8.07 14.93
CA ALA A 158 18.05 -7.45 16.14
C ALA A 158 16.77 -8.15 16.64
N PHE A 159 15.86 -8.53 15.73
CA PHE A 159 14.64 -9.24 16.11
C PHE A 159 14.93 -10.64 16.65
N ASN A 160 15.84 -11.39 16.03
CA ASN A 160 16.24 -12.70 16.54
C ASN A 160 16.87 -12.60 17.94
N ASP A 161 17.73 -11.62 18.16
CA ASP A 161 18.31 -11.39 19.51
C ASP A 161 17.22 -11.07 20.53
N TYR A 162 16.32 -10.15 20.22
CA TYR A 162 15.20 -9.78 21.08
C TYR A 162 14.26 -10.96 21.37
N ALA A 163 13.84 -11.67 20.32
CA ALA A 163 12.92 -12.80 20.45
C ALA A 163 13.51 -13.93 21.31
N ARG A 164 14.80 -14.23 21.14
CA ARG A 164 15.50 -15.31 21.88
C ARG A 164 15.86 -14.92 23.29
N ASN A 165 16.52 -13.78 23.46
CA ASN A 165 17.19 -13.41 24.70
C ASN A 165 16.27 -12.61 25.64
N THR A 166 15.32 -11.85 25.12
CA THR A 166 14.39 -11.03 25.91
C THR A 166 13.03 -11.72 26.10
N LEU A 167 12.43 -12.20 24.99
CA LEU A 167 11.11 -12.84 25.04
C LEU A 167 11.17 -14.34 25.35
N HIS A 168 12.34 -14.95 25.26
CA HIS A 168 12.55 -16.41 25.41
C HIS A 168 11.64 -17.23 24.46
N TYR A 169 11.33 -16.68 23.29
CA TYR A 169 10.47 -17.32 22.30
C TYR A 169 11.18 -18.52 21.69
N GLY A 170 10.49 -19.65 21.54
CA GLY A 170 11.03 -20.88 20.98
C GLY A 170 11.77 -21.78 21.98
N ASN A 171 11.97 -21.36 23.23
CA ASN A 171 12.61 -22.14 24.30
C ASN A 171 11.64 -23.07 25.04
N SER A 172 10.48 -23.41 24.47
CA SER A 172 9.50 -24.28 25.12
C SER A 172 9.77 -25.75 24.84
N PRO A 173 9.73 -26.62 25.88
CA PRO A 173 9.81 -28.07 25.71
C PRO A 173 8.73 -28.67 24.78
N ALA A 174 7.63 -27.95 24.55
CA ALA A 174 6.58 -28.33 23.63
C ALA A 174 7.01 -28.36 22.15
N PHE A 175 8.16 -27.79 21.81
CA PHE A 175 8.70 -27.74 20.46
C PHE A 175 9.91 -28.68 20.23
N GLY A 176 10.10 -29.72 21.04
CA GLY A 176 11.21 -30.69 20.92
C GLY A 176 12.47 -30.21 21.60
N ASP A 177 13.65 -30.42 21.01
CA ASP A 177 14.99 -30.09 21.56
C ASP A 177 15.23 -28.60 21.86
N GLY A 178 14.16 -27.86 22.07
CA GLY A 178 14.20 -26.55 22.73
C GLY A 178 14.47 -25.37 21.82
N TYR A 179 14.73 -25.55 20.54
CA TYR A 179 15.02 -24.45 19.66
C TYR A 179 14.32 -24.58 18.30
N GLN A 180 13.24 -23.82 18.07
CA GLN A 180 12.78 -23.56 16.73
C GLN A 180 13.42 -22.29 16.22
N GLU A 181 14.21 -22.42 15.16
CA GLU A 181 14.67 -21.26 14.40
C GLU A 181 13.46 -20.45 13.94
N TYR A 182 13.46 -19.16 14.24
CA TYR A 182 12.44 -18.26 13.70
C TYR A 182 12.60 -18.25 12.17
N LYS A 183 11.77 -19.01 11.50
CA LYS A 183 11.74 -19.07 10.05
C LYS A 183 10.92 -17.91 9.53
N PHE A 184 11.62 -16.88 9.13
CA PHE A 184 11.05 -15.68 8.59
C PHE A 184 10.37 -15.98 7.24
N PHE A 185 9.11 -15.65 7.05
CA PHE A 185 8.38 -15.51 5.80
C PHE A 185 7.98 -16.79 5.04
N SER A 186 8.90 -17.69 4.69
CA SER A 186 8.58 -18.78 3.75
C SER A 186 7.56 -19.79 4.27
N ASP A 187 7.66 -20.19 5.52
CA ASP A 187 6.78 -21.21 6.10
C ASP A 187 5.39 -20.65 6.46
N ALA A 188 5.31 -19.37 6.82
CA ALA A 188 4.04 -18.73 7.14
C ALA A 188 3.18 -18.53 5.89
N ILE A 189 3.78 -18.08 4.78
CA ILE A 189 3.06 -17.87 3.51
C ILE A 189 2.59 -19.19 2.94
N MET A 190 3.40 -20.26 3.00
CA MET A 190 3.03 -21.59 2.46
C MET A 190 1.90 -22.27 3.24
N LYS A 191 1.65 -21.84 4.50
CA LYS A 191 0.58 -22.37 5.36
C LYS A 191 -0.60 -21.42 5.51
N TRP A 192 -0.52 -20.23 4.90
CA TRP A 192 -1.60 -19.26 4.99
C TRP A 192 -2.82 -19.72 4.20
N ASP A 193 -3.95 -19.77 4.85
CA ASP A 193 -5.24 -20.06 4.19
C ASP A 193 -5.84 -18.73 3.71
N PHE A 194 -5.86 -18.52 2.39
CA PHE A 194 -6.49 -17.38 1.75
C PHE A 194 -8.01 -17.51 1.60
N SER A 195 -8.61 -18.63 2.02
CA SER A 195 -10.05 -18.73 2.06
C SER A 195 -10.60 -17.78 3.13
N HIS A 196 -11.68 -17.08 2.81
CA HIS A 196 -12.30 -16.14 3.72
C HIS A 196 -13.81 -16.33 3.78
N LYS A 197 -14.35 -16.43 5.00
CA LYS A 197 -15.78 -16.44 5.26
C LYS A 197 -16.23 -15.03 5.62
N GLN A 198 -16.89 -14.38 4.69
CA GLN A 198 -17.42 -13.04 4.93
C GLN A 198 -18.57 -13.06 5.95
N PRO A 199 -18.82 -11.93 6.67
CA PRO A 199 -19.98 -11.81 7.57
C PRO A 199 -21.28 -12.17 6.87
N ASN A 200 -22.13 -12.95 7.56
CA ASN A 200 -23.43 -13.43 7.07
C ASN A 200 -23.35 -14.40 5.87
N THR A 201 -22.23 -15.06 5.64
CA THR A 201 -22.12 -16.17 4.67
C THR A 201 -21.89 -17.50 5.40
N ASP A 202 -22.40 -18.59 4.83
CA ASP A 202 -22.24 -19.94 5.39
C ASP A 202 -21.08 -20.74 4.77
N PHE A 203 -20.46 -20.20 3.72
CA PHE A 203 -19.39 -20.85 2.99
C PHE A 203 -18.17 -19.92 2.83
N PRO A 204 -16.94 -20.46 2.78
CA PRO A 204 -15.77 -19.67 2.49
C PRO A 204 -15.72 -19.28 1.01
N ILE A 205 -15.23 -18.08 0.75
CA ILE A 205 -14.89 -17.59 -0.60
C ILE A 205 -13.41 -17.90 -0.84
N HIS A 206 -13.13 -18.55 -1.96
CA HIS A 206 -11.78 -18.85 -2.43
C HIS A 206 -11.44 -17.86 -3.55
N GLY A 207 -10.53 -16.97 -3.31
CA GLY A 207 -10.14 -15.91 -4.26
C GLY A 207 -9.36 -14.82 -3.57
N ALA A 208 -9.37 -13.63 -4.14
CA ALA A 208 -8.78 -12.47 -3.48
C ALA A 208 -9.51 -12.20 -2.16
N VAL A 209 -8.74 -12.15 -1.07
CA VAL A 209 -9.29 -11.88 0.27
C VAL A 209 -9.76 -10.43 0.33
N ASN A 210 -11.00 -10.24 0.78
CA ASN A 210 -11.58 -8.93 1.03
C ASN A 210 -12.21 -8.90 2.43
N VAL A 211 -11.57 -8.19 3.37
CA VAL A 211 -12.00 -8.06 4.77
C VAL A 211 -12.67 -6.71 5.08
N LEU A 212 -12.97 -5.91 4.07
CA LEU A 212 -13.74 -4.66 4.25
C LEU A 212 -15.14 -4.93 4.84
N PRO A 213 -15.88 -5.98 4.43
CA PRO A 213 -17.15 -6.33 5.07
C PRO A 213 -17.01 -6.65 6.55
N ASP A 214 -15.90 -7.25 6.98
CA ASP A 214 -15.63 -7.60 8.38
C ASP A 214 -15.44 -6.35 9.23
N LEU A 215 -14.60 -5.42 8.75
CA LEU A 215 -14.42 -4.13 9.42
C LEU A 215 -15.75 -3.36 9.51
N ALA A 216 -16.51 -3.33 8.42
CA ALA A 216 -17.81 -2.67 8.42
C ALA A 216 -18.78 -3.33 9.41
N SER A 217 -18.81 -4.66 9.48
CA SER A 217 -19.60 -5.41 10.45
C SER A 217 -19.18 -5.09 11.89
N ALA A 218 -17.87 -5.10 12.16
CA ALA A 218 -17.33 -4.75 13.48
C ALA A 218 -17.74 -3.33 13.91
N MET A 219 -17.66 -2.35 13.01
CA MET A 219 -18.06 -0.96 13.29
C MET A 219 -19.58 -0.80 13.49
N LYS A 220 -20.40 -1.58 12.79
CA LYS A 220 -21.86 -1.58 12.97
C LYS A 220 -22.28 -2.21 14.30
N HIS A 221 -21.63 -3.30 14.72
CA HIS A 221 -21.92 -3.96 16.00
C HIS A 221 -21.33 -3.19 17.18
N ASN A 222 -20.24 -2.46 16.97
CA ASN A 222 -19.66 -1.57 17.96
C ASN A 222 -19.53 -0.14 17.40
N PRO A 223 -20.60 0.67 17.47
CA PRO A 223 -20.60 2.04 16.95
C PRO A 223 -19.60 2.99 17.62
N SER A 224 -19.04 2.61 18.75
CA SER A 224 -17.98 3.37 19.42
C SER A 224 -16.57 3.00 18.94
N LEU A 225 -16.41 1.95 18.12
CA LEU A 225 -15.12 1.55 17.56
C LEU A 225 -14.51 2.71 16.74
N LYS A 226 -13.30 3.09 17.14
CA LYS A 226 -12.48 4.05 16.39
C LYS A 226 -11.40 3.32 15.60
N VAL A 227 -11.19 3.77 14.38
CA VAL A 227 -10.19 3.22 13.46
C VAL A 227 -9.19 4.30 13.09
N MET A 228 -7.91 3.98 13.12
CA MET A 228 -6.84 4.86 12.64
C MET A 228 -6.06 4.11 11.55
N LEU A 229 -6.02 4.70 10.37
CA LEU A 229 -5.21 4.22 9.25
C LEU A 229 -3.95 5.08 9.14
N ASN A 230 -2.79 4.44 9.10
CA ASN A 230 -1.48 5.06 8.96
C ASN A 230 -0.77 4.51 7.72
N GLN A 231 -0.28 5.38 6.82
CA GLN A 231 0.31 4.96 5.55
C GLN A 231 1.43 5.89 5.12
N GLY A 232 2.42 5.33 4.40
CA GLY A 232 3.51 6.10 3.80
C GLY A 232 3.20 6.48 2.35
N TYR A 233 3.54 7.71 1.95
CA TYR A 233 3.37 8.18 0.56
C TYR A 233 4.19 7.37 -0.45
N TYR A 234 5.33 6.82 -0.01
CA TYR A 234 6.33 6.14 -0.83
C TYR A 234 6.24 4.62 -0.75
N ASP A 235 5.11 4.10 -0.29
CA ASP A 235 4.79 2.67 -0.27
C ASP A 235 4.22 2.26 -1.64
N LEU A 236 4.92 1.36 -2.33
CA LEU A 236 4.45 0.77 -3.60
C LEU A 236 3.89 -0.64 -3.39
N GLY A 237 4.11 -1.25 -2.23
CA GLY A 237 3.56 -2.55 -1.89
C GLY A 237 2.10 -2.49 -1.47
N THR A 238 1.75 -1.46 -0.67
CA THR A 238 0.36 -1.14 -0.29
C THR A 238 0.16 0.37 -0.46
N PRO A 239 -0.13 0.83 -1.69
CA PRO A 239 -0.19 2.24 -2.03
C PRO A 239 -1.12 3.03 -1.09
N TYR A 240 -0.68 4.18 -0.61
CA TYR A 240 -1.41 4.93 0.42
C TYR A 240 -2.83 5.28 0.01
N TYR A 241 -3.05 5.52 -1.28
CA TYR A 241 -4.36 5.94 -1.77
C TYR A 241 -5.35 4.79 -1.86
N GLU A 242 -4.86 3.55 -1.98
CA GLU A 242 -5.67 2.33 -1.88
C GLU A 242 -6.37 2.27 -0.52
N GLY A 243 -5.64 2.37 0.59
CA GLY A 243 -6.26 2.35 1.91
C GLY A 243 -7.19 3.54 2.17
N ILE A 244 -6.91 4.73 1.62
CA ILE A 244 -7.85 5.86 1.67
C ILE A 244 -9.15 5.52 0.93
N TYR A 245 -9.02 4.94 -0.25
CA TYR A 245 -10.16 4.53 -1.07
C TYR A 245 -11.00 3.48 -0.34
N GLU A 246 -10.38 2.45 0.17
CA GLU A 246 -11.03 1.37 0.92
C GLU A 246 -11.81 1.90 2.14
N MET A 247 -11.19 2.77 2.95
CA MET A 247 -11.87 3.37 4.11
C MET A 247 -13.07 4.22 3.71
N LYS A 248 -13.01 4.91 2.57
CA LYS A 248 -14.14 5.70 2.05
C LYS A 248 -15.26 4.85 1.46
N HIS A 249 -14.99 3.58 1.11
CA HIS A 249 -15.94 2.67 0.48
C HIS A 249 -16.44 1.57 1.43
N LEU A 250 -16.12 1.66 2.73
CA LEU A 250 -16.72 0.77 3.72
C LEU A 250 -18.27 0.91 3.69
N PRO A 251 -19.01 -0.21 3.67
CA PRO A 251 -20.48 -0.18 3.68
C PRO A 251 -21.04 0.15 5.07
N ILE A 252 -20.72 1.34 5.57
CA ILE A 252 -21.14 1.90 6.86
C ILE A 252 -21.89 3.22 6.67
N SER A 253 -22.62 3.67 7.71
CA SER A 253 -23.26 4.98 7.67
C SER A 253 -22.24 6.12 7.68
N ARG A 254 -22.66 7.30 7.20
CA ARG A 254 -21.83 8.51 7.24
C ARG A 254 -21.42 8.88 8.66
N ASP A 255 -22.26 8.64 9.65
CA ASP A 255 -21.94 8.91 11.06
C ASP A 255 -20.81 8.02 11.55
N LEU A 256 -20.82 6.72 11.20
CA LEU A 256 -19.74 5.80 11.55
C LEU A 256 -18.43 6.13 10.82
N SER A 257 -18.47 6.71 9.63
CA SER A 257 -17.26 7.12 8.91
C SER A 257 -16.46 8.20 9.66
N ASN A 258 -17.11 9.01 10.51
CA ASN A 258 -16.45 9.97 11.39
C ASN A 258 -15.56 9.30 12.48
N ASN A 259 -15.68 7.98 12.65
CA ASN A 259 -14.83 7.21 13.55
C ASN A 259 -13.50 6.80 12.91
N ILE A 260 -13.28 7.13 11.66
CA ILE A 260 -12.06 6.76 10.92
C ILE A 260 -11.15 7.97 10.80
N GLN A 261 -9.95 7.84 11.34
CA GLN A 261 -8.87 8.81 11.17
C GLN A 261 -7.83 8.26 10.20
N ILE A 262 -7.41 9.06 9.23
CA ILE A 262 -6.41 8.69 8.23
C ILE A 262 -5.22 9.62 8.34
N VAL A 263 -4.01 9.06 8.41
CA VAL A 263 -2.75 9.82 8.52
C VAL A 263 -1.74 9.27 7.53
N GLN A 264 -1.12 10.18 6.77
CA GLN A 264 -0.06 9.85 5.82
C GLN A 264 1.28 10.43 6.32
N TYR A 265 2.35 9.71 6.00
CA TYR A 265 3.72 10.05 6.40
C TYR A 265 4.65 10.12 5.19
N GLU A 266 5.66 10.95 5.26
CA GLU A 266 6.77 10.96 4.29
C GLU A 266 7.70 9.76 4.54
N SER A 267 7.17 8.57 4.34
CA SER A 267 7.81 7.26 4.56
C SER A 267 7.24 6.24 3.58
N GLY A 268 7.83 5.05 3.55
CA GLY A 268 7.31 3.89 2.85
C GLY A 268 6.44 2.98 3.73
N HIS A 269 6.36 1.71 3.37
CA HIS A 269 5.58 0.66 4.04
C HIS A 269 5.92 0.52 5.53
N MET A 270 7.20 0.46 5.86
CA MET A 270 7.67 0.49 7.24
C MET A 270 7.79 1.94 7.71
N VAL A 271 6.66 2.59 8.02
CA VAL A 271 6.61 3.99 8.47
C VAL A 271 7.60 4.24 9.62
N TYR A 272 7.76 3.27 10.51
CA TYR A 272 8.66 3.31 11.66
C TYR A 272 10.15 3.21 11.29
N ALA A 273 10.51 2.88 10.07
CA ALA A 273 11.91 2.81 9.62
C ALA A 273 12.54 4.19 9.38
N ASN A 274 11.72 5.24 9.22
CA ASN A 274 12.17 6.62 9.14
C ASN A 274 12.00 7.31 10.50
N GLN A 275 13.09 7.86 11.06
CA GLN A 275 13.08 8.43 12.42
C GLN A 275 12.05 9.55 12.60
N ASN A 276 11.91 10.44 11.62
CA ASN A 276 10.94 11.54 11.71
C ASN A 276 9.50 11.01 11.62
N ALA A 277 9.26 10.07 10.72
CA ALA A 277 7.95 9.43 10.58
C ALA A 277 7.60 8.59 11.81
N LEU A 278 8.57 7.88 12.40
CA LEU A 278 8.39 7.14 13.67
C LEU A 278 7.93 8.06 14.81
N THR A 279 8.59 9.22 14.96
CA THR A 279 8.19 10.20 15.99
C THR A 279 6.76 10.70 15.75
N GLN A 280 6.42 11.05 14.51
CA GLN A 280 5.07 11.49 14.15
C GLN A 280 4.03 10.37 14.36
N LEU A 281 4.37 9.11 13.99
CA LEU A 281 3.52 7.95 14.20
C LEU A 281 3.24 7.74 15.70
N HIS A 282 4.30 7.76 16.52
CA HIS A 282 4.18 7.67 17.99
C HIS A 282 3.21 8.71 18.54
N ASP A 283 3.42 9.98 18.20
CA ASP A 283 2.63 11.10 18.73
C ASP A 283 1.17 11.02 18.28
N ASN A 284 0.94 10.67 17.00
CA ASN A 284 -0.41 10.52 16.45
C ASN A 284 -1.15 9.33 17.09
N VAL A 285 -0.47 8.21 17.29
CA VAL A 285 -1.03 7.02 17.97
C VAL A 285 -1.33 7.31 19.43
N ALA A 286 -0.42 7.95 20.16
CA ALA A 286 -0.63 8.34 21.55
C ALA A 286 -1.84 9.29 21.70
N LYS A 287 -1.94 10.27 20.80
CA LYS A 287 -3.09 11.18 20.74
C LYS A 287 -4.39 10.43 20.43
N PHE A 288 -4.39 9.53 19.46
CA PHE A 288 -5.55 8.71 19.11
C PHE A 288 -6.01 7.87 20.29
N ILE A 289 -5.11 7.17 20.98
CA ILE A 289 -5.43 6.37 22.18
C ILE A 289 -6.05 7.25 23.26
N THR A 290 -5.43 8.39 23.57
CA THR A 290 -5.91 9.29 24.62
C THR A 290 -7.32 9.82 24.30
N GLN A 291 -7.54 10.25 23.06
CA GLN A 291 -8.83 10.79 22.63
C GLN A 291 -9.94 9.73 22.62
N THR A 292 -9.61 8.50 22.25
CA THR A 292 -10.60 7.42 22.18
C THR A 292 -10.90 6.77 23.52
N HIS A 293 -9.95 6.80 24.45
CA HIS A 293 -10.15 6.30 25.82
C HIS A 293 -11.08 7.22 26.64
N SER A 294 -11.01 8.53 26.38
CA SER A 294 -11.81 9.55 27.10
C SER A 294 -13.21 9.75 26.52
N ALA A 295 -13.54 9.11 25.38
CA ALA A 295 -14.86 9.24 24.77
C ALA A 295 -15.90 8.49 25.63
N PRO A 296 -17.05 9.11 26.00
CA PRO A 296 -18.13 8.40 26.69
C PRO A 296 -18.60 7.22 25.84
N ALA A 297 -18.84 6.07 26.46
CA ALA A 297 -19.46 4.94 25.76
C ALA A 297 -20.77 5.41 25.11
N ALA A 298 -20.95 5.17 23.81
CA ALA A 298 -22.18 5.48 23.13
C ALA A 298 -23.31 4.70 23.82
N VAL A 299 -24.32 5.41 24.33
CA VAL A 299 -25.53 4.78 24.87
C VAL A 299 -26.24 4.11 23.71
N PRO A 300 -26.52 2.79 23.76
CA PRO A 300 -27.29 2.15 22.68
C PRO A 300 -28.62 2.87 22.52
N ALA A 301 -28.96 3.25 21.29
CA ALA A 301 -30.32 3.70 21.00
C ALA A 301 -31.28 2.56 21.33
N LYS A 302 -32.31 2.88 22.14
CA LYS A 302 -33.37 1.94 22.52
C LYS A 302 -34.24 1.59 21.33
#